data_3fc3a912d9a5a81506be5b8bb4ed975f
#
_entry.id   3fc3a912d9a5a81506be5b8bb4ed975f
#
_cell.length_a   1.000
_cell.length_b   1.000
_cell.length_c   1.000
_cell.angle_alpha   90.00
_cell.angle_beta   90.00
_cell.angle_gamma   90.00
#
_symmetry.space_group_name_H-M   'P 1'
#
loop_
_entity.id
_entity.type
_entity.pdbx_description
1 polymer ?
#
loop_
_entity_poly.entity_id
_entity_poly.type
_entity_poly.pdbx_seq_one_letter_code
_entity_poly.pdbx_strand_id
1 'polypeptide(L)'
;MLQLRTYKPCDAETILGWCRDELTFRRWTSDRYDKYPITAEDMNRKYIDCNGDCCEPDNFYPMTAFDESGIVGHLIMRYTDKEKKVIRLGFVILDDSKRGKGYGKQMIKLALLYAFRVFGAKKVTIGVFDNNPAAYHCYKNAGFSDVQTAEAAQYSYNGEVWNIIELEISEADYKEE
;
A
#
# COMPACT_ATOMS: atom_id res chain seq x y z
N MET A 1 3.06 -10.93 -17.74
CA MET A 1 3.28 -11.40 -16.33
C MET A 1 3.47 -10.19 -15.44
N LEU A 2 2.80 -10.12 -14.27
CA LEU A 2 2.96 -8.99 -13.34
C LEU A 2 4.34 -9.04 -12.67
N GLN A 3 4.98 -7.88 -12.56
CA GLN A 3 6.29 -7.69 -11.92
C GLN A 3 6.22 -6.48 -10.99
N LEU A 4 7.17 -6.41 -10.04
CA LEU A 4 7.30 -5.31 -9.09
C LEU A 4 8.70 -4.71 -9.21
N ARG A 5 8.79 -3.38 -9.26
CA ARG A 5 10.05 -2.64 -9.27
C ARG A 5 9.96 -1.43 -8.34
N THR A 6 11.09 -0.80 -8.07
CA THR A 6 11.10 0.48 -7.38
C THR A 6 10.34 1.54 -8.19
N TYR A 7 9.66 2.43 -7.46
CA TYR A 7 9.00 3.61 -8.03
C TYR A 7 10.00 4.51 -8.78
N LYS A 8 9.52 5.11 -9.85
CA LYS A 8 10.26 6.15 -10.60
C LYS A 8 9.44 7.44 -10.62
N PRO A 9 10.08 8.63 -10.63
CA PRO A 9 9.37 9.90 -10.66
C PRO A 9 8.35 10.02 -11.80
N CYS A 10 8.62 9.42 -12.96
CA CYS A 10 7.70 9.41 -14.10
C CYS A 10 6.43 8.57 -13.87
N ASP A 11 6.37 7.75 -12.83
CA ASP A 11 5.18 6.94 -12.52
C ASP A 11 4.07 7.78 -11.88
N ALA A 12 4.43 8.91 -11.23
CA ALA A 12 3.53 9.71 -10.42
C ALA A 12 2.27 10.14 -11.16
N GLU A 13 2.41 10.68 -12.37
CA GLU A 13 1.27 11.18 -13.14
C GLU A 13 0.24 10.08 -13.43
N THR A 14 0.73 8.90 -13.82
CA THR A 14 -0.15 7.75 -14.09
C THR A 14 -0.83 7.25 -12.82
N ILE A 15 -0.09 7.13 -11.70
CA ILE A 15 -0.63 6.69 -10.42
C ILE A 15 -1.72 7.66 -9.93
N LEU A 16 -1.46 8.96 -10.00
CA LEU A 16 -2.44 9.99 -9.62
C LEU A 16 -3.67 9.96 -10.52
N GLY A 17 -3.52 9.63 -11.79
CA GLY A 17 -4.62 9.46 -12.74
C GLY A 17 -5.63 8.36 -12.37
N TRP A 18 -5.26 7.42 -11.49
CA TRP A 18 -6.18 6.40 -10.95
C TRP A 18 -7.09 6.93 -9.84
N CYS A 19 -6.76 8.10 -9.26
CA CYS A 19 -7.58 8.80 -8.27
C CYS A 19 -8.54 9.77 -8.97
N ARG A 20 -9.69 9.27 -9.44
CA ARG A 20 -10.67 10.07 -10.19
C ARG A 20 -11.46 11.07 -9.34
N ASP A 21 -11.49 10.86 -8.04
CA ASP A 21 -12.18 11.69 -7.07
C ASP A 21 -11.44 11.73 -5.73
N GLU A 22 -11.83 12.68 -4.89
CA GLU A 22 -11.20 12.84 -3.58
C GLU A 22 -11.47 11.66 -2.65
N LEU A 23 -12.62 11.01 -2.74
CA LEU A 23 -12.95 9.83 -1.93
C LEU A 23 -11.95 8.70 -2.19
N THR A 24 -11.68 8.39 -3.46
CA THR A 24 -10.66 7.40 -3.86
C THR A 24 -9.28 7.80 -3.36
N PHE A 25 -8.93 9.09 -3.51
CA PHE A 25 -7.67 9.64 -3.03
C PHE A 25 -7.52 9.49 -1.51
N ARG A 26 -8.55 9.81 -0.72
CA ARG A 26 -8.53 9.69 0.75
C ARG A 26 -8.49 8.24 1.21
N ARG A 27 -9.18 7.33 0.52
CA ARG A 27 -9.04 5.87 0.77
C ARG A 27 -7.62 5.35 0.53
N TRP A 28 -6.91 5.94 -0.41
CA TRP A 28 -5.53 5.59 -0.72
C TRP A 28 -4.53 6.22 0.23
N THR A 29 -4.68 7.51 0.55
CA THR A 29 -3.67 8.30 1.25
C THR A 29 -4.04 8.73 2.67
N SER A 30 -5.31 8.59 3.07
CA SER A 30 -5.86 9.16 4.31
C SER A 30 -5.52 10.66 4.46
N ASP A 31 -4.88 11.05 5.56
CA ASP A 31 -4.45 12.40 5.90
C ASP A 31 -3.00 12.73 5.49
N ARG A 32 -2.36 11.88 4.68
CA ARG A 32 -0.95 12.05 4.31
C ARG A 32 -0.68 13.22 3.37
N TYR A 33 -1.72 13.80 2.80
CA TYR A 33 -1.67 15.02 1.99
C TYR A 33 -2.77 15.98 2.44
N ASP A 34 -2.41 17.25 2.61
CA ASP A 34 -3.32 18.30 3.11
C ASP A 34 -4.39 18.70 2.09
N LYS A 35 -4.14 18.46 0.80
CA LYS A 35 -5.00 18.89 -0.31
C LYS A 35 -5.29 17.77 -1.30
N TYR A 36 -6.36 17.96 -2.07
CA TYR A 36 -6.68 17.21 -3.28
C TYR A 36 -7.19 18.18 -4.37
N PRO A 37 -6.83 18.00 -5.65
CA PRO A 37 -5.83 17.06 -6.14
C PRO A 37 -4.39 17.48 -5.79
N ILE A 38 -3.48 16.53 -5.86
CA ILE A 38 -2.04 16.80 -5.79
C ILE A 38 -1.41 16.64 -7.17
N THR A 39 -0.22 17.23 -7.37
CA THR A 39 0.55 17.11 -8.61
C THR A 39 1.57 15.96 -8.52
N ALA A 40 2.09 15.55 -9.68
CA ALA A 40 3.23 14.61 -9.74
C ALA A 40 4.44 15.13 -8.96
N GLU A 41 4.67 16.45 -8.96
CA GLU A 41 5.74 17.08 -8.19
C GLU A 41 5.50 16.96 -6.67
N ASP A 42 4.27 17.18 -6.20
CA ASP A 42 3.89 16.99 -4.78
C ASP A 42 4.17 15.54 -4.33
N MET A 43 3.81 14.56 -5.16
CA MET A 43 4.06 13.14 -4.88
C MET A 43 5.55 12.82 -4.88
N ASN A 44 6.29 13.27 -5.88
CA ASN A 44 7.73 13.06 -5.99
C ASN A 44 8.49 13.69 -4.82
N ARG A 45 8.15 14.93 -4.43
CA ARG A 45 8.73 15.59 -3.27
C ARG A 45 8.52 14.78 -1.99
N LYS A 46 7.28 14.32 -1.73
CA LYS A 46 7.00 13.47 -0.56
C LYS A 46 7.81 12.18 -0.59
N TYR A 47 7.89 11.52 -1.72
CA TYR A 47 8.51 10.19 -1.84
C TYR A 47 10.04 10.24 -1.86
N ILE A 48 10.62 11.21 -2.51
CA ILE A 48 12.06 11.30 -2.75
C ILE A 48 12.72 12.24 -1.73
N ASP A 49 12.26 13.50 -1.69
CA ASP A 49 12.94 14.53 -0.89
C ASP A 49 12.60 14.41 0.61
N CYS A 50 11.38 13.96 0.93
CA CYS A 50 10.89 13.84 2.30
C CYS A 50 10.89 12.39 2.83
N ASN A 51 11.46 11.42 2.09
CA ASN A 51 11.51 10.02 2.50
C ASN A 51 10.13 9.47 2.97
N GLY A 52 9.04 9.89 2.31
CA GLY A 52 7.67 9.51 2.68
C GLY A 52 7.25 9.94 4.08
N ASP A 53 7.85 11.01 4.62
CA ASP A 53 7.70 11.50 6.01
C ASP A 53 8.15 10.48 7.08
N CYS A 54 8.99 9.50 6.71
CA CYS A 54 9.58 8.57 7.67
C CYS A 54 10.76 9.22 8.41
N CYS A 55 10.78 9.06 9.73
CA CYS A 55 11.85 9.63 10.58
C CYS A 55 13.19 8.92 10.36
N GLU A 56 13.16 7.60 10.16
CA GLU A 56 14.36 6.80 9.91
C GLU A 56 14.80 6.97 8.45
N PRO A 57 16.08 7.28 8.20
CA PRO A 57 16.61 7.30 6.84
C PRO A 57 16.49 5.91 6.21
N ASP A 58 16.31 5.87 4.90
CA ASP A 58 16.21 4.63 4.12
C ASP A 58 15.13 3.64 4.62
N ASN A 59 14.00 4.17 5.09
CA ASN A 59 12.86 3.37 5.54
C ASN A 59 11.56 3.68 4.77
N PHE A 60 11.68 4.04 3.52
CA PHE A 60 10.53 4.25 2.65
C PHE A 60 10.81 3.65 1.27
N TYR A 61 10.13 2.56 0.94
CA TYR A 61 10.35 1.78 -0.26
C TYR A 61 9.10 1.80 -1.15
N PRO A 62 8.91 2.84 -1.97
CA PRO A 62 7.80 2.88 -2.91
C PRO A 62 8.05 1.94 -4.09
N MET A 63 7.04 1.16 -4.44
CA MET A 63 7.11 0.11 -5.45
C MET A 63 6.00 0.29 -6.48
N THR A 64 6.33 0.03 -7.74
CA THR A 64 5.39 0.08 -8.86
C THR A 64 5.23 -1.31 -9.47
N ALA A 65 3.99 -1.78 -9.56
CA ALA A 65 3.64 -3.01 -10.27
C ALA A 65 3.38 -2.70 -11.75
N PHE A 66 3.91 -3.55 -12.63
CA PHE A 66 3.81 -3.38 -14.08
C PHE A 66 3.74 -4.71 -14.82
N ASP A 67 3.20 -4.69 -16.01
CA ASP A 67 3.21 -5.78 -16.97
C ASP A 67 3.52 -5.24 -18.39
N GLU A 68 3.29 -6.05 -19.42
CA GLU A 68 3.48 -5.66 -20.83
C GLU A 68 2.60 -4.48 -21.27
N SER A 69 1.52 -4.17 -20.55
CA SER A 69 0.65 -3.01 -20.83
C SER A 69 1.11 -1.71 -20.17
N GLY A 70 2.16 -1.76 -19.34
CA GLY A 70 2.67 -0.63 -18.58
C GLY A 70 2.48 -0.78 -17.07
N ILE A 71 2.45 0.34 -16.34
CA ILE A 71 2.25 0.30 -14.89
C ILE A 71 0.76 0.08 -14.56
N VAL A 72 0.50 -0.76 -13.56
CA VAL A 72 -0.86 -1.21 -13.24
C VAL A 72 -1.20 -1.07 -11.76
N GLY A 73 -0.22 -0.83 -10.90
CA GLY A 73 -0.44 -0.69 -9.48
C GLY A 73 0.75 -0.08 -8.75
N HIS A 74 0.50 0.33 -7.52
CA HIS A 74 1.51 0.95 -6.67
C HIS A 74 1.24 0.60 -5.21
N LEU A 75 2.32 0.51 -4.43
CA LEU A 75 2.31 0.38 -2.98
C LEU A 75 3.61 0.91 -2.39
N ILE A 76 3.64 1.11 -1.09
CA ILE A 76 4.88 1.37 -0.35
C ILE A 76 5.13 0.28 0.68
N MET A 77 6.39 0.09 1.03
CA MET A 77 6.84 -0.74 2.12
C MET A 77 7.68 0.11 3.08
N ARG A 78 7.56 -0.15 4.38
CA ARG A 78 8.44 0.43 5.40
C ARG A 78 8.51 -0.46 6.61
N TYR A 79 9.63 -0.47 7.31
CA TYR A 79 9.73 -1.11 8.61
C TYR A 79 8.99 -0.29 9.66
N THR A 80 8.35 -0.97 10.61
CA THR A 80 7.62 -0.34 11.72
C THR A 80 8.23 -0.63 13.08
N ASP A 81 9.30 -1.44 13.10
CA ASP A 81 10.04 -1.79 14.31
C ASP A 81 11.55 -1.50 14.16
N LYS A 82 12.23 -1.28 15.27
CA LYS A 82 13.68 -0.99 15.30
C LYS A 82 14.55 -2.15 14.87
N GLU A 83 14.06 -3.39 15.03
CA GLU A 83 14.78 -4.60 14.65
C GLU A 83 14.66 -4.92 13.15
N LYS A 84 13.90 -4.12 12.41
CA LYS A 84 13.64 -4.31 10.97
C LYS A 84 13.08 -5.70 10.64
N LYS A 85 12.12 -6.16 11.45
CA LYS A 85 11.46 -7.46 11.29
C LYS A 85 10.00 -7.37 10.89
N VAL A 86 9.39 -6.20 11.06
CA VAL A 86 7.99 -5.97 10.70
C VAL A 86 7.92 -4.95 9.57
N ILE A 87 7.42 -5.37 8.41
CA ILE A 87 7.14 -4.47 7.29
C ILE A 87 5.64 -4.15 7.28
N ARG A 88 5.33 -2.87 7.10
CA ARG A 88 3.99 -2.40 6.79
C ARG A 88 3.87 -2.06 5.31
N LEU A 89 2.85 -2.62 4.67
CA LEU A 89 2.40 -2.17 3.35
C LEU A 89 1.46 -0.98 3.50
N GLY A 90 1.56 -0.02 2.61
CA GLY A 90 0.70 1.16 2.59
C GLY A 90 0.56 1.74 1.19
N PHE A 91 -0.26 2.76 1.05
CA PHE A 91 -0.51 3.44 -0.23
C PHE A 91 -0.81 2.47 -1.38
N VAL A 92 -1.59 1.43 -1.10
CA VAL A 92 -1.94 0.41 -2.09
C VAL A 92 -3.01 0.95 -3.03
N ILE A 93 -2.69 1.06 -4.29
CA ILE A 93 -3.62 1.46 -5.35
C ILE A 93 -3.40 0.63 -6.61
N LEU A 94 -4.47 0.41 -7.35
CA LEU A 94 -4.47 -0.35 -8.60
C LEU A 94 -5.22 0.46 -9.66
N ASP A 95 -4.74 0.38 -10.90
CA ASP A 95 -5.47 0.87 -12.07
C ASP A 95 -6.89 0.29 -12.06
N ASP A 96 -7.90 1.15 -12.15
CA ASP A 96 -9.31 0.77 -12.13
C ASP A 96 -9.65 -0.25 -13.22
N SER A 97 -9.03 -0.15 -14.39
CA SER A 97 -9.24 -1.07 -15.51
C SER A 97 -8.74 -2.50 -15.23
N LYS A 98 -7.89 -2.66 -14.21
CA LYS A 98 -7.30 -3.95 -13.78
C LYS A 98 -8.02 -4.57 -12.58
N ARG A 99 -8.96 -3.85 -11.96
CA ARG A 99 -9.74 -4.37 -10.83
C ARG A 99 -10.61 -5.58 -11.25
N GLY A 100 -10.87 -6.47 -10.30
CA GLY A 100 -11.66 -7.68 -10.55
C GLY A 100 -10.96 -8.78 -11.37
N LYS A 101 -9.73 -8.54 -11.85
CA LYS A 101 -8.96 -9.45 -12.70
C LYS A 101 -7.81 -10.17 -11.97
N GLY A 102 -7.78 -10.11 -10.62
CA GLY A 102 -6.75 -10.76 -9.81
C GLY A 102 -5.44 -9.98 -9.65
N TYR A 103 -5.26 -8.84 -10.31
CA TYR A 103 -4.03 -8.03 -10.23
C TYR A 103 -3.69 -7.58 -8.81
N GLY A 104 -4.69 -7.17 -8.03
CA GLY A 104 -4.47 -6.76 -6.64
C GLY A 104 -3.87 -7.89 -5.79
N LYS A 105 -4.44 -9.09 -5.86
CA LYS A 105 -3.90 -10.27 -5.16
C LYS A 105 -2.48 -10.60 -5.62
N GLN A 106 -2.21 -10.57 -6.93
CA GLN A 106 -0.86 -10.83 -7.46
C GLN A 106 0.15 -9.78 -6.99
N MET A 107 -0.21 -8.49 -7.01
CA MET A 107 0.66 -7.42 -6.53
C MET A 107 0.99 -7.57 -5.03
N ILE A 108 0.01 -7.88 -4.20
CA ILE A 108 0.22 -8.13 -2.77
C ILE A 108 1.10 -9.37 -2.55
N LYS A 109 0.93 -10.45 -3.31
CA LYS A 109 1.80 -11.63 -3.23
C LYS A 109 3.25 -11.31 -3.60
N LEU A 110 3.48 -10.51 -4.64
CA LEU A 110 4.82 -10.03 -4.98
C LEU A 110 5.40 -9.17 -3.85
N ALA A 111 4.60 -8.30 -3.24
CA ALA A 111 5.03 -7.50 -2.09
C ALA A 111 5.43 -8.37 -0.90
N LEU A 112 4.67 -9.43 -0.61
CA LEU A 112 5.00 -10.40 0.45
C LEU A 112 6.30 -11.15 0.14
N LEU A 113 6.51 -11.56 -1.12
CA LEU A 113 7.76 -12.19 -1.55
C LEU A 113 8.96 -11.26 -1.29
N TYR A 114 8.86 -9.99 -1.68
CA TYR A 114 9.90 -8.99 -1.41
C TYR A 114 10.11 -8.79 0.10
N ALA A 115 9.04 -8.64 0.88
CA ALA A 115 9.12 -8.45 2.31
C ALA A 115 9.85 -9.59 3.02
N PHE A 116 9.49 -10.84 2.72
CA PHE A 116 10.07 -12.00 3.40
C PHE A 116 11.44 -12.40 2.84
N ARG A 117 11.64 -12.37 1.51
CA ARG A 117 12.85 -12.89 0.88
C ARG A 117 13.94 -11.85 0.64
N VAL A 118 13.57 -10.62 0.39
CA VAL A 118 14.53 -9.53 0.09
C VAL A 118 14.79 -8.69 1.34
N PHE A 119 13.75 -8.25 2.02
CA PHE A 119 13.85 -7.43 3.22
C PHE A 119 14.04 -8.22 4.51
N GLY A 120 13.85 -9.55 4.49
CA GLY A 120 14.07 -10.41 5.66
C GLY A 120 13.06 -10.20 6.79
N ALA A 121 11.89 -9.67 6.49
CA ALA A 121 10.83 -9.48 7.47
C ALA A 121 10.38 -10.83 8.07
N LYS A 122 9.88 -10.77 9.31
CA LYS A 122 9.24 -11.91 9.98
C LYS A 122 7.71 -11.76 10.01
N LYS A 123 7.25 -10.54 9.78
CA LYS A 123 5.83 -10.20 9.74
C LYS A 123 5.58 -9.08 8.74
N VAL A 124 4.45 -9.13 8.09
CA VAL A 124 3.94 -8.05 7.23
C VAL A 124 2.58 -7.62 7.75
N THR A 125 2.36 -6.32 7.87
CA THR A 125 1.10 -5.72 8.29
C THR A 125 0.52 -4.82 7.20
N ILE A 126 -0.80 -4.67 7.21
CA ILE A 126 -1.52 -3.78 6.31
C ILE A 126 -2.81 -3.30 6.99
N GLY A 127 -3.17 -2.03 6.79
CA GLY A 127 -4.44 -1.48 7.25
C GLY A 127 -5.39 -1.27 6.08
N VAL A 128 -6.68 -1.42 6.32
CA VAL A 128 -7.73 -1.13 5.34
C VAL A 128 -8.91 -0.45 6.04
N PHE A 129 -9.52 0.53 5.40
CA PHE A 129 -10.74 1.14 5.91
C PHE A 129 -11.92 0.18 5.83
N ASP A 130 -12.79 0.21 6.84
CA ASP A 130 -13.99 -0.63 6.94
C ASP A 130 -14.98 -0.39 5.79
N ASN A 131 -14.92 0.77 5.15
CA ASN A 131 -15.70 1.10 3.95
C ASN A 131 -15.03 0.67 2.62
N ASN A 132 -13.97 -0.16 2.68
CA ASN A 132 -13.29 -0.68 1.49
C ASN A 132 -13.25 -2.23 1.48
N PRO A 133 -14.43 -2.90 1.37
CA PRO A 133 -14.49 -4.36 1.42
C PRO A 133 -13.71 -5.05 0.30
N ALA A 134 -13.56 -4.42 -0.87
CA ALA A 134 -12.80 -4.98 -1.97
C ALA A 134 -11.31 -5.15 -1.64
N ALA A 135 -10.70 -4.16 -1.01
CA ALA A 135 -9.31 -4.26 -0.55
C ALA A 135 -9.19 -5.26 0.61
N TYR A 136 -10.11 -5.25 1.57
CA TYR A 136 -10.15 -6.22 2.67
C TYR A 136 -10.14 -7.66 2.15
N HIS A 137 -11.06 -8.01 1.25
CA HIS A 137 -11.12 -9.35 0.68
C HIS A 137 -9.89 -9.69 -0.17
N CYS A 138 -9.31 -8.70 -0.86
CA CYS A 138 -8.06 -8.88 -1.59
C CYS A 138 -6.92 -9.31 -0.66
N TYR A 139 -6.77 -8.65 0.50
CA TYR A 139 -5.72 -8.97 1.47
C TYR A 139 -5.98 -10.32 2.16
N LYS A 140 -7.22 -10.61 2.54
CA LYS A 140 -7.60 -11.94 3.06
C LYS A 140 -7.24 -13.06 2.07
N ASN A 141 -7.55 -12.86 0.80
CA ASN A 141 -7.22 -13.81 -0.28
C ASN A 141 -5.72 -13.92 -0.59
N ALA A 142 -4.92 -12.95 -0.16
CA ALA A 142 -3.46 -13.01 -0.23
C ALA A 142 -2.82 -13.70 1.00
N GLY A 143 -3.62 -14.06 2.00
CA GLY A 143 -3.18 -14.82 3.17
C GLY A 143 -3.15 -14.05 4.48
N PHE A 144 -3.53 -12.77 4.49
CA PHE A 144 -3.58 -11.98 5.72
C PHE A 144 -4.71 -12.43 6.67
N SER A 145 -4.47 -12.31 7.96
CA SER A 145 -5.42 -12.55 9.04
C SER A 145 -5.72 -11.25 9.79
N ASP A 146 -6.93 -11.15 10.36
CA ASP A 146 -7.32 -9.99 11.16
C ASP A 146 -6.53 -9.94 12.45
N VAL A 147 -6.10 -8.74 12.84
CA VAL A 147 -5.50 -8.47 14.15
C VAL A 147 -6.57 -7.90 15.05
N GLN A 148 -6.75 -8.52 16.21
CA GLN A 148 -7.64 -7.97 17.25
C GLN A 148 -6.92 -6.82 17.95
N THR A 149 -7.41 -5.60 17.78
CA THR A 149 -6.94 -4.41 18.47
C THR A 149 -7.96 -3.99 19.54
N ALA A 150 -7.48 -3.50 20.68
CA ALA A 150 -8.37 -3.01 21.75
C ALA A 150 -9.18 -1.79 21.28
N GLU A 151 -8.56 -0.94 20.48
CA GLU A 151 -9.20 0.21 19.82
C GLU A 151 -8.76 0.26 18.35
N ALA A 152 -9.73 0.40 17.45
CA ALA A 152 -9.42 0.63 16.03
C ALA A 152 -8.92 2.06 15.84
N ALA A 153 -7.83 2.21 15.09
CA ALA A 153 -7.43 3.52 14.61
C ALA A 153 -8.50 4.07 13.66
N GLN A 154 -8.72 5.38 13.70
CA GLN A 154 -9.80 6.03 12.97
C GLN A 154 -9.27 7.16 12.09
N TYR A 155 -9.96 7.40 11.00
CA TYR A 155 -9.78 8.55 10.13
C TYR A 155 -11.13 9.22 9.89
N SER A 156 -11.17 10.54 10.00
CA SER A 156 -12.41 11.30 9.77
C SER A 156 -12.33 12.03 8.44
N TYR A 157 -13.32 11.84 7.60
CA TYR A 157 -13.42 12.49 6.31
C TYR A 157 -14.87 12.88 6.03
N ASN A 158 -15.09 14.15 5.70
CA ASN A 158 -16.38 14.70 5.29
C ASN A 158 -17.54 14.37 6.26
N GLY A 159 -17.26 14.41 7.58
CA GLY A 159 -18.24 14.11 8.62
C GLY A 159 -18.46 12.62 8.91
N GLU A 160 -17.80 11.74 8.19
CA GLU A 160 -17.78 10.29 8.43
C GLU A 160 -16.53 9.88 9.21
N VAL A 161 -16.67 8.85 10.04
CA VAL A 161 -15.56 8.20 10.73
C VAL A 161 -15.33 6.84 10.10
N TRP A 162 -14.12 6.62 9.57
CA TRP A 162 -13.70 5.35 8.99
C TRP A 162 -12.78 4.63 9.98
N ASN A 163 -13.10 3.38 10.30
CA ASN A 163 -12.26 2.56 11.14
C ASN A 163 -11.22 1.83 10.28
N ILE A 164 -10.01 1.68 10.83
CA ILE A 164 -8.95 0.92 10.17
C ILE A 164 -8.99 -0.51 10.73
N ILE A 165 -9.22 -1.46 9.84
CA ILE A 165 -9.07 -2.89 10.11
C ILE A 165 -7.59 -3.22 9.89
N GLU A 166 -6.92 -3.69 10.95
CA GLU A 166 -5.53 -4.12 10.87
C GLU A 166 -5.46 -5.61 10.52
N LEU A 167 -4.57 -5.92 9.59
CA LEU A 167 -4.32 -7.28 9.10
C LEU A 167 -2.84 -7.58 9.15
N GLU A 168 -2.49 -8.85 9.40
CA GLU A 168 -1.09 -9.30 9.40
C GLU A 168 -0.93 -10.69 8.79
N ILE A 169 0.29 -10.98 8.36
CA ILE A 169 0.75 -12.32 7.97
C ILE A 169 2.17 -12.51 8.49
N SER A 170 2.43 -13.68 9.10
CA SER A 170 3.79 -14.07 9.52
C SER A 170 4.54 -14.78 8.39
N GLU A 171 5.87 -14.81 8.48
CA GLU A 171 6.70 -15.60 7.56
C GLU A 171 6.32 -17.09 7.62
N ALA A 172 5.94 -17.59 8.81
CA ALA A 172 5.55 -18.99 9.00
C ALA A 172 4.24 -19.36 8.31
N ASP A 173 3.32 -18.39 8.17
CA ASP A 173 2.01 -18.58 7.52
C ASP A 173 2.08 -18.29 6.01
N TYR A 174 3.15 -17.66 5.55
CA TYR A 174 3.35 -17.33 4.15
C TYR A 174 3.63 -18.59 3.33
N LYS A 175 2.81 -18.82 2.31
CA LYS A 175 3.00 -19.89 1.33
C LYS A 175 3.39 -19.28 0.00
N GLU A 176 4.58 -19.61 -0.44
CA GLU A 176 5.07 -19.28 -1.78
C GLU A 176 4.35 -20.20 -2.77
N GLU A 177 3.51 -19.62 -3.66
CA GLU A 177 2.81 -20.33 -4.74
C GLU A 177 3.58 -20.21 -6.04
#